data_7b1588104f7a08d4b20a12c6aaf058a8
#
_entry.id   7b1588104f7a08d4b20a12c6aaf058a8
#
_cell.length_a   1.000
_cell.length_b   1.000
_cell.length_c   1.000
_cell.angle_alpha   90.00
_cell.angle_beta   90.00
_cell.angle_gamma   90.00
#
_symmetry.space_group_name_H-M   'P 1'
#
loop_
_entity.id
_entity.type
_entity.pdbx_description
1 polymer ?
#
loop_
_entity_poly.entity_id
_entity_poly.type
_entity_poly.pdbx_seq_one_letter_code
_entity_poly.pdbx_strand_id
1 'polypeptide(L)'
;MSIGGLAGYLGAAGFDQVDRKTLADALGHEVARGRLRRVERGRYGRGEIAPRTRYRILARWRRSFPLSRNLTTVDADERRTDDGIPVQTVYTAQDLAGWDPEKRLGQPGKPPYTRGVYPTMYRGRPWTMRQYSGFGSADATNQRWKMLLANGSTGLSCAFDLPTQMGYDSDHPRAEGEVGKVGVAIDTIDDMHRLLDGLPLDQITTSMTINSTAAVLLLLYQLVAEDRGIPAGKLGGTIQNDILKEYVARGTYIYPPRQSMRLVTDLFGYCRQYVPNWNTISISGYHIREAGSTAVQEVAFTLANGIAYVEAAIEAGLAVDEFASRLSFFWNAHNNLFEEVAKFRAARRMWARIMTERFGATDERSKLLRFHTQTGGSTLTAQQPENNVVRVTLQALSAVLGGTQSLHANGFDEAVGLPTERAARVALRTQQIIAAESGVVDTVDPLAGSYFVESLTEAVEARAWEYLDKIDGLGGAVAAIEAGFMQDEIERAAFAYAQAVDDGSKVVVGVNAYVDGEVQPLDVFPSDPTLEAGKAEQLTRFRAERDAAGVDAALEQVAAAARGTQNLLVPMKAALACRATLGEVSDVLRREFGTYRPAG
;
A
#
# COMPACT_ATOMS: atom_id res chain seq x y z
N MET A 1 19.16 34.94 15.42
CA MET A 1 19.71 35.11 14.06
C MET A 1 19.81 36.59 13.78
N SER A 2 20.89 37.09 13.19
CA SER A 2 20.99 38.49 12.78
C SER A 2 20.20 38.75 11.49
N ILE A 3 19.79 40.00 11.24
CA ILE A 3 19.13 40.38 9.97
C ILE A 3 20.00 40.01 8.77
N GLY A 4 21.34 40.13 8.89
CA GLY A 4 22.28 39.71 7.85
C GLY A 4 22.33 38.20 7.64
N GLY A 5 22.24 37.41 8.72
CA GLY A 5 22.19 35.95 8.63
C GLY A 5 20.87 35.43 8.04
N LEU A 6 19.76 36.13 8.30
CA LEU A 6 18.46 35.80 7.71
C LEU A 6 18.41 36.22 6.24
N ALA A 7 18.99 37.36 5.87
CA ALA A 7 19.11 37.78 4.48
C ALA A 7 20.01 36.85 3.67
N GLY A 8 21.12 36.36 4.25
CA GLY A 8 21.98 35.34 3.63
C GLY A 8 21.29 33.99 3.42
N TYR A 9 20.47 33.56 4.39
CA TYR A 9 19.67 32.35 4.27
C TYR A 9 18.58 32.47 3.18
N LEU A 10 17.95 33.64 3.08
CA LEU A 10 16.95 33.92 2.05
C LEU A 10 17.60 34.04 0.65
N GLY A 11 18.83 34.61 0.56
CA GLY A 11 19.60 34.64 -0.69
C GLY A 11 20.00 33.24 -1.15
N ALA A 12 20.43 32.35 -0.25
CA ALA A 12 20.70 30.95 -0.55
C ALA A 12 19.45 30.15 -0.95
N ALA A 13 18.25 30.65 -0.55
CA ALA A 13 16.96 30.10 -0.94
C ALA A 13 16.35 30.78 -2.21
N GLY A 14 17.16 31.55 -2.98
CA GLY A 14 16.76 32.17 -4.24
C GLY A 14 16.00 33.50 -4.11
N PHE A 15 16.10 34.20 -2.96
CA PHE A 15 15.46 35.49 -2.71
C PHE A 15 16.47 36.63 -2.70
N ASP A 16 17.21 36.81 -3.79
CA ASP A 16 18.34 37.73 -3.89
C ASP A 16 18.01 39.23 -3.81
N GLN A 17 16.73 39.62 -3.80
CA GLN A 17 16.29 41.03 -3.81
C GLN A 17 15.61 41.52 -2.53
N VAL A 18 15.79 40.85 -1.40
CA VAL A 18 15.20 41.28 -0.13
C VAL A 18 16.06 42.35 0.52
N ASP A 19 15.59 43.61 0.49
CA ASP A 19 16.29 44.68 1.16
C ASP A 19 16.19 44.54 2.70
N ARG A 20 17.28 44.92 3.39
CA ARG A 20 17.42 44.82 4.85
C ARG A 20 16.37 45.64 5.62
N LYS A 21 15.81 46.67 5.03
CA LYS A 21 14.82 47.55 5.66
C LYS A 21 13.47 46.85 5.72
N THR A 22 13.03 46.29 4.61
CA THR A 22 11.77 45.49 4.52
C THR A 22 11.78 44.29 5.47
N LEU A 23 12.94 43.60 5.58
CA LEU A 23 13.12 42.50 6.52
C LEU A 23 13.07 42.99 7.98
N ALA A 24 13.67 44.15 8.29
CA ALA A 24 13.65 44.74 9.62
C ALA A 24 12.25 45.17 10.06
N ASP A 25 11.46 45.71 9.14
CA ASP A 25 10.08 46.16 9.41
C ASP A 25 9.15 44.97 9.65
N ALA A 26 9.30 43.89 8.87
CA ALA A 26 8.55 42.65 9.07
C ALA A 26 8.86 41.98 10.44
N LEU A 27 10.13 41.94 10.83
CA LEU A 27 10.55 41.41 12.13
C LEU A 27 10.11 42.32 13.28
N GLY A 28 10.13 43.64 13.11
CA GLY A 28 9.62 44.64 14.07
C GLY A 28 8.14 44.44 14.36
N HIS A 29 7.35 44.14 13.34
CA HIS A 29 5.91 43.86 13.45
C HIS A 29 5.61 42.58 14.25
N GLU A 30 6.43 41.55 14.12
CA GLU A 30 6.28 40.30 14.87
C GLU A 30 6.75 40.44 16.34
N VAL A 31 7.69 41.34 16.62
CA VAL A 31 8.07 41.74 17.98
C VAL A 31 6.93 42.48 18.66
N ALA A 32 6.29 43.43 17.97
CA ALA A 32 5.16 44.19 18.49
C ALA A 32 3.92 43.33 18.82
N ARG A 33 3.82 42.13 18.20
CA ARG A 33 2.78 41.13 18.49
C ARG A 33 3.19 40.09 19.53
N GLY A 34 4.33 40.27 20.21
CA GLY A 34 4.80 39.35 21.24
C GLY A 34 5.26 37.96 20.74
N ARG A 35 5.39 37.77 19.42
CA ARG A 35 5.75 36.49 18.80
C ARG A 35 7.24 36.28 18.61
N LEU A 36 8.03 37.37 18.69
CA LEU A 36 9.49 37.37 18.72
C LEU A 36 9.99 38.25 19.85
N ARG A 37 11.12 37.88 20.45
CA ARG A 37 11.83 38.71 21.44
C ARG A 37 13.00 39.38 20.77
N ARG A 38 13.08 40.71 20.88
CA ARG A 38 14.26 41.46 20.46
C ARG A 38 15.34 41.31 21.54
N VAL A 39 16.47 40.76 21.18
CA VAL A 39 17.60 40.50 22.12
C VAL A 39 18.58 41.68 22.12
N GLU A 40 18.89 42.20 20.92
CA GLU A 40 19.74 43.37 20.70
C GLU A 40 19.31 44.10 19.44
N ARG A 41 19.79 45.36 19.22
CA ARG A 41 19.50 46.10 17.98
C ARG A 41 20.00 45.33 16.75
N GLY A 42 19.06 44.83 15.94
CA GLY A 42 19.34 44.02 14.75
C GLY A 42 19.53 42.51 15.01
N ARG A 43 19.30 42.02 16.24
CA ARG A 43 19.32 40.59 16.60
C ARG A 43 17.99 40.17 17.23
N TYR A 44 17.48 39.00 16.80
CA TYR A 44 16.24 38.42 17.29
C TYR A 44 16.54 37.03 17.87
N GLY A 45 16.09 36.78 19.09
CA GLY A 45 16.31 35.51 19.79
C GLY A 45 15.12 34.57 19.57
N ARG A 46 15.37 33.26 19.74
CA ARG A 46 14.33 32.25 19.83
C ARG A 46 13.59 32.43 21.17
N GLY A 47 12.37 33.02 21.14
CA GLY A 47 11.30 32.46 21.95
C GLY A 47 10.79 31.23 21.17
N GLU A 48 10.21 30.23 21.80
CA GLU A 48 9.63 29.08 21.13
C GLU A 48 8.71 29.54 19.99
N ILE A 49 9.26 29.57 18.77
CA ILE A 49 8.49 29.92 17.59
C ILE A 49 7.84 28.61 17.16
N ALA A 50 6.58 28.42 17.54
CA ALA A 50 5.81 27.29 17.05
C ALA A 50 5.93 27.22 15.51
N PRO A 51 6.02 26.03 14.91
CA PRO A 51 6.11 25.84 13.46
C PRO A 51 5.09 26.67 12.66
N ARG A 52 3.90 26.86 13.21
CA ARG A 52 2.83 27.72 12.63
C ARG A 52 3.21 29.20 12.48
N THR A 53 4.12 29.73 13.33
CA THR A 53 4.53 31.13 13.24
C THR A 53 5.55 31.35 12.12
N ARG A 54 6.44 30.39 11.86
CA ARG A 54 7.33 30.36 10.69
C ARG A 54 6.51 30.39 9.39
N TYR A 55 5.49 29.56 9.31
CA TYR A 55 4.60 29.45 8.15
C TYR A 55 3.81 30.75 7.90
N ARG A 56 3.32 31.42 8.96
CA ARG A 56 2.59 32.70 8.86
C ARG A 56 3.46 33.87 8.43
N ILE A 57 4.72 33.92 8.86
CA ILE A 57 5.67 34.95 8.40
C ILE A 57 5.93 34.80 6.91
N LEU A 58 6.20 33.59 6.43
CA LEU A 58 6.41 33.29 5.02
C LEU A 58 5.13 33.48 4.17
N ALA A 59 3.98 33.06 4.66
CA ALA A 59 2.70 33.22 3.96
C ALA A 59 2.25 34.67 3.84
N ARG A 60 2.50 35.51 4.86
CA ARG A 60 2.18 36.94 4.81
C ARG A 60 3.13 37.70 3.91
N TRP A 61 4.39 37.28 3.86
CA TRP A 61 5.40 37.83 2.96
C TRP A 61 5.08 37.53 1.49
N ARG A 62 4.61 36.32 1.18
CA ARG A 62 4.09 35.95 -0.15
C ARG A 62 2.88 36.79 -0.59
N ARG A 63 2.03 37.30 0.32
CA ARG A 63 0.90 38.15 0.01
C ARG A 63 1.27 39.64 -0.22
N SER A 64 2.35 40.10 0.39
CA SER A 64 2.84 41.49 0.22
C SER A 64 3.63 41.68 -1.07
N PHE A 65 4.08 40.62 -1.68
CA PHE A 65 4.70 40.58 -3.00
C PHE A 65 3.96 39.51 -3.82
N PRO A 66 2.93 39.89 -4.58
CA PRO A 66 2.39 39.02 -5.60
C PRO A 66 3.56 38.71 -6.53
N LEU A 67 4.17 37.55 -6.38
CA LEU A 67 4.96 36.95 -7.44
C LEU A 67 3.96 36.70 -8.57
N SER A 68 3.78 37.73 -9.43
CA SER A 68 3.37 37.52 -10.80
C SER A 68 4.52 36.78 -11.49
N ARG A 69 4.83 35.58 -11.03
CA ARG A 69 5.41 34.59 -11.93
C ARG A 69 4.29 34.33 -12.93
N ASN A 70 4.39 34.96 -14.07
CA ASN A 70 3.92 34.31 -15.27
C ASN A 70 4.33 32.87 -15.14
N LEU A 71 3.37 31.95 -15.08
CA LEU A 71 3.55 30.48 -15.18
C LEU A 71 4.10 30.09 -16.57
N THR A 72 4.78 31.04 -17.21
CA THR A 72 5.24 30.98 -18.58
C THR A 72 6.75 31.05 -18.66
N THR A 73 7.46 30.17 -17.98
CA THR A 73 8.80 29.76 -18.41
C THR A 73 9.37 28.69 -17.47
N VAL A 74 8.66 27.60 -17.25
CA VAL A 74 9.28 26.31 -17.43
C VAL A 74 9.34 26.20 -18.95
N ASP A 75 10.49 25.86 -19.51
CA ASP A 75 10.64 25.63 -20.94
C ASP A 75 9.42 24.84 -21.40
N ALA A 76 8.56 25.45 -22.25
CA ALA A 76 7.25 24.89 -22.60
C ALA A 76 7.38 23.55 -23.35
N ASP A 77 8.60 23.12 -23.64
CA ASP A 77 8.93 21.99 -24.49
C ASP A 77 9.37 20.72 -23.76
N GLU A 78 9.75 20.76 -22.48
CA GLU A 78 10.27 19.52 -21.85
C GLU A 78 9.45 19.08 -20.63
N ARG A 79 8.36 18.34 -20.89
CA ARG A 79 7.62 17.66 -19.83
C ARG A 79 8.16 16.26 -19.63
N ARG A 80 8.19 15.81 -18.35
CA ARG A 80 8.66 14.48 -17.97
C ARG A 80 7.70 13.86 -16.94
N THR A 81 7.65 12.52 -16.92
CA THR A 81 7.04 11.78 -15.81
C THR A 81 7.93 11.88 -14.56
N ASP A 82 7.45 11.36 -13.42
CA ASP A 82 8.25 11.31 -12.19
C ASP A 82 9.50 10.43 -12.32
N ASP A 83 9.49 9.49 -13.25
CA ASP A 83 10.65 8.66 -13.66
C ASP A 83 11.60 9.37 -14.63
N GLY A 84 11.31 10.64 -14.98
CA GLY A 84 12.08 11.39 -15.97
C GLY A 84 11.89 10.91 -17.41
N ILE A 85 10.85 10.13 -17.73
CA ILE A 85 10.48 9.77 -19.10
C ILE A 85 9.98 11.04 -19.81
N PRO A 86 10.58 11.46 -20.93
CA PRO A 86 10.13 12.65 -21.65
C PRO A 86 8.75 12.43 -22.26
N VAL A 87 7.90 13.49 -22.17
CA VAL A 87 6.55 13.48 -22.73
C VAL A 87 6.50 14.52 -23.85
N GLN A 88 6.28 14.05 -25.07
CA GLN A 88 6.19 14.90 -26.25
C GLN A 88 4.87 15.64 -26.31
N THR A 89 4.84 16.80 -27.00
CA THR A 89 3.62 17.57 -27.23
C THR A 89 2.61 16.82 -28.10
N VAL A 90 3.09 16.01 -29.07
CA VAL A 90 2.27 15.21 -29.99
C VAL A 90 2.95 13.87 -30.23
N TYR A 91 2.19 12.82 -30.16
CA TYR A 91 2.62 11.46 -30.54
C TYR A 91 1.94 11.05 -31.84
N THR A 92 2.69 10.37 -32.71
CA THR A 92 2.29 9.96 -34.05
C THR A 92 2.61 8.51 -34.29
N ALA A 93 2.25 7.97 -35.45
CA ALA A 93 2.62 6.62 -35.85
C ALA A 93 4.15 6.40 -35.94
N GLN A 94 4.94 7.48 -36.07
CA GLN A 94 6.41 7.38 -36.08
C GLN A 94 6.99 7.02 -34.72
N ASP A 95 6.32 7.42 -33.61
CA ASP A 95 6.72 7.09 -32.24
C ASP A 95 6.55 5.58 -31.94
N LEU A 96 5.79 4.89 -32.77
CA LEU A 96 5.62 3.44 -32.76
C LEU A 96 6.25 2.77 -34.01
N ALA A 97 7.25 3.39 -34.63
CA ALA A 97 7.94 2.78 -35.79
C ALA A 97 8.59 1.46 -35.39
N GLY A 98 8.25 0.38 -36.11
CA GLY A 98 8.72 -0.98 -35.80
C GLY A 98 7.99 -1.68 -34.65
N TRP A 99 7.01 -1.03 -34.04
CA TRP A 99 6.16 -1.64 -33.02
C TRP A 99 5.14 -2.59 -33.67
N ASP A 100 5.14 -3.83 -33.22
CA ASP A 100 4.29 -4.89 -33.74
C ASP A 100 3.07 -5.07 -32.81
N PRO A 101 1.85 -4.66 -33.24
CA PRO A 101 0.67 -4.77 -32.40
C PRO A 101 0.31 -6.20 -31.99
N GLU A 102 0.56 -7.20 -32.86
CA GLU A 102 0.25 -8.60 -32.53
C GLU A 102 1.15 -9.11 -31.40
N LYS A 103 2.43 -8.70 -31.36
CA LYS A 103 3.38 -9.10 -30.32
C LYS A 103 3.24 -8.27 -29.04
N ARG A 104 2.91 -6.99 -29.15
CA ARG A 104 2.94 -6.03 -28.04
C ARG A 104 1.58 -5.84 -27.37
N LEU A 105 0.48 -5.85 -28.13
CA LEU A 105 -0.88 -5.82 -27.60
C LEU A 105 -1.47 -7.22 -27.44
N GLY A 106 -1.44 -8.00 -28.51
CA GLY A 106 -2.11 -9.28 -28.59
C GLY A 106 -3.63 -9.16 -28.42
N GLN A 107 -4.27 -10.26 -28.09
CA GLN A 107 -5.69 -10.31 -27.81
C GLN A 107 -5.96 -10.29 -26.30
N PRO A 108 -7.05 -9.68 -25.82
CA PRO A 108 -7.43 -9.74 -24.41
C PRO A 108 -7.49 -11.19 -23.90
N GLY A 109 -6.90 -11.45 -22.72
CA GLY A 109 -6.86 -12.78 -22.12
C GLY A 109 -5.86 -13.76 -22.77
N LYS A 110 -4.98 -13.26 -23.63
CA LYS A 110 -3.90 -14.02 -24.26
C LYS A 110 -2.56 -13.32 -24.06
N PRO A 111 -1.43 -14.06 -24.05
CA PRO A 111 -0.11 -13.45 -24.05
C PRO A 111 0.02 -12.39 -25.15
N PRO A 112 0.69 -11.26 -24.86
CA PRO A 112 1.41 -10.89 -23.64
C PRO A 112 0.55 -10.29 -22.52
N TYR A 113 -0.77 -10.38 -22.56
CA TYR A 113 -1.75 -9.85 -21.60
C TYR A 113 -1.74 -8.32 -21.45
N THR A 114 -1.17 -7.59 -22.36
CA THR A 114 -1.15 -6.11 -22.33
C THR A 114 -2.54 -5.53 -22.20
N ARG A 115 -3.54 -6.12 -22.89
CA ARG A 115 -4.93 -5.67 -22.93
C ARG A 115 -5.82 -6.24 -21.81
N GLY A 116 -5.24 -6.99 -20.87
CA GLY A 116 -5.97 -7.57 -19.75
C GLY A 116 -5.88 -9.09 -19.67
N VAL A 117 -6.17 -9.62 -18.49
CA VAL A 117 -6.01 -11.05 -18.15
C VAL A 117 -7.20 -11.93 -18.56
N TYR A 118 -8.32 -11.33 -18.95
CA TYR A 118 -9.53 -12.07 -19.39
C TYR A 118 -10.01 -11.60 -20.76
N PRO A 119 -10.60 -12.49 -21.58
CA PRO A 119 -11.04 -12.15 -22.93
C PRO A 119 -12.08 -11.03 -23.01
N THR A 120 -12.97 -10.95 -22.02
CA THR A 120 -14.07 -9.99 -21.99
C THR A 120 -13.94 -8.94 -20.90
N MET A 121 -12.91 -9.06 -20.05
CA MET A 121 -12.67 -8.17 -18.91
C MET A 121 -13.98 -7.76 -18.22
N TYR A 122 -14.26 -6.49 -18.09
CA TYR A 122 -15.43 -5.98 -17.34
C TYR A 122 -16.79 -6.21 -18.00
N ARG A 123 -16.83 -6.46 -19.30
CA ARG A 123 -18.07 -6.90 -19.96
C ARG A 123 -18.54 -8.27 -19.47
N GLY A 124 -17.60 -9.14 -19.12
CA GLY A 124 -17.92 -10.45 -18.54
C GLY A 124 -18.18 -10.37 -17.04
N ARG A 125 -17.34 -9.62 -16.33
CA ARG A 125 -17.46 -9.41 -14.89
C ARG A 125 -16.74 -8.12 -14.49
N PRO A 126 -17.43 -7.16 -13.86
CA PRO A 126 -16.78 -5.99 -13.26
C PRO A 126 -15.73 -6.39 -12.21
N TRP A 127 -14.83 -5.47 -11.91
CA TRP A 127 -13.89 -5.65 -10.80
C TRP A 127 -14.62 -5.82 -9.48
N THR A 128 -14.01 -6.51 -8.54
CA THR A 128 -14.55 -6.62 -7.18
C THR A 128 -14.42 -5.26 -6.50
N MET A 129 -15.53 -4.63 -6.15
CA MET A 129 -15.57 -3.42 -5.33
C MET A 129 -15.30 -3.83 -3.89
N ARG A 130 -14.14 -3.43 -3.38
CA ARG A 130 -13.62 -3.91 -2.10
C ARG A 130 -13.07 -2.73 -1.33
N GLN A 131 -13.78 -2.32 -0.29
CA GLN A 131 -13.33 -1.25 0.60
C GLN A 131 -12.48 -1.82 1.73
N TYR A 132 -11.25 -1.32 1.85
CA TYR A 132 -10.33 -1.64 2.95
C TYR A 132 -10.90 -1.06 4.24
N SER A 133 -11.13 -1.89 5.23
CA SER A 133 -11.73 -1.47 6.48
C SER A 133 -11.35 -2.43 7.61
N GLY A 134 -11.15 -1.85 8.76
CA GLY A 134 -10.85 -2.50 10.02
C GLY A 134 -10.50 -1.42 11.03
N PHE A 135 -11.10 -1.45 12.19
CA PHE A 135 -10.85 -0.52 13.27
C PHE A 135 -11.46 -1.05 14.57
N GLY A 136 -10.86 -0.66 15.68
CA GLY A 136 -11.42 -0.93 16.98
C GLY A 136 -11.61 -2.42 17.26
N SER A 137 -12.81 -2.79 17.70
CA SER A 137 -13.16 -4.16 18.01
C SER A 137 -13.56 -4.98 16.78
N ALA A 138 -13.54 -6.31 16.91
CA ALA A 138 -14.04 -7.23 15.92
C ALA A 138 -15.51 -6.98 15.57
N ASP A 139 -16.34 -6.67 16.59
CA ASP A 139 -17.76 -6.37 16.42
C ASP A 139 -18.00 -5.10 15.61
N ALA A 140 -17.26 -4.02 15.89
CA ALA A 140 -17.37 -2.76 15.17
C ALA A 140 -16.97 -2.92 13.70
N THR A 141 -15.91 -3.66 13.43
CA THR A 141 -15.47 -3.99 12.05
C THR A 141 -16.50 -4.88 11.35
N ASN A 142 -17.07 -5.88 12.01
CA ASN A 142 -18.13 -6.73 11.46
C ASN A 142 -19.37 -5.89 11.05
N GLN A 143 -19.80 -4.95 11.89
CA GLN A 143 -20.91 -4.06 11.56
C GLN A 143 -20.61 -3.19 10.33
N ARG A 144 -19.39 -2.65 10.21
CA ARG A 144 -18.94 -1.92 9.04
C ARG A 144 -18.99 -2.80 7.78
N TRP A 145 -18.56 -4.03 7.86
CA TRP A 145 -18.60 -4.97 6.73
C TRP A 145 -20.03 -5.29 6.30
N LYS A 146 -20.92 -5.55 7.25
CA LYS A 146 -22.36 -5.75 6.97
C LYS A 146 -22.97 -4.53 6.26
N MET A 147 -22.61 -3.31 6.71
CA MET A 147 -23.04 -2.06 6.08
C MET A 147 -22.50 -1.94 4.64
N LEU A 148 -21.21 -2.21 4.41
CA LEU A 148 -20.61 -2.14 3.07
C LEU A 148 -21.25 -3.16 2.11
N LEU A 149 -21.48 -4.40 2.53
CA LEU A 149 -22.16 -5.42 1.73
C LEU A 149 -23.59 -5.00 1.38
N ALA A 150 -24.35 -4.46 2.34
CA ALA A 150 -25.70 -3.94 2.11
C ALA A 150 -25.72 -2.74 1.15
N ASN A 151 -24.61 -2.02 0.99
CA ASN A 151 -24.46 -0.91 0.04
C ASN A 151 -23.84 -1.32 -1.31
N GLY A 152 -23.65 -2.62 -1.55
CA GLY A 152 -23.22 -3.15 -2.85
C GLY A 152 -21.69 -3.37 -2.98
N SER A 153 -20.95 -3.42 -1.88
CA SER A 153 -19.60 -3.98 -1.88
C SER A 153 -19.66 -5.47 -2.25
N THR A 154 -18.75 -5.93 -3.11
CA THR A 154 -18.78 -7.31 -3.62
C THR A 154 -17.68 -8.20 -3.03
N GLY A 155 -16.90 -7.68 -2.08
CA GLY A 155 -15.89 -8.41 -1.33
C GLY A 155 -15.46 -7.64 -0.09
N LEU A 156 -14.84 -8.34 0.85
CA LEU A 156 -14.35 -7.77 2.11
C LEU A 156 -12.84 -7.58 2.07
N SER A 157 -12.36 -6.55 2.78
CA SER A 157 -10.93 -6.30 2.98
C SER A 157 -10.68 -5.89 4.43
N CYS A 158 -9.75 -6.59 5.10
CA CYS A 158 -9.46 -6.42 6.52
C CYS A 158 -8.16 -5.66 6.75
N ALA A 159 -8.26 -4.56 7.51
CA ALA A 159 -7.13 -3.89 8.13
C ALA A 159 -6.96 -4.42 9.56
N PHE A 160 -5.76 -4.82 9.94
CA PHE A 160 -5.42 -5.24 11.29
C PHE A 160 -4.59 -4.16 11.98
N ASP A 161 -4.73 -4.03 13.30
CA ASP A 161 -3.96 -3.07 14.07
C ASP A 161 -2.47 -3.44 14.16
N LEU A 162 -1.67 -2.51 14.63
CA LEU A 162 -0.22 -2.71 14.70
C LEU A 162 0.20 -3.85 15.62
N PRO A 163 -0.39 -4.06 16.83
CA PRO A 163 -0.09 -5.22 17.65
C PRO A 163 -0.34 -6.55 16.93
N THR A 164 -1.49 -6.73 16.29
CA THR A 164 -1.81 -7.92 15.49
C THR A 164 -0.79 -8.13 14.36
N GLN A 165 -0.37 -7.06 13.66
CA GLN A 165 0.63 -7.14 12.60
C GLN A 165 2.02 -7.54 13.12
N MET A 166 2.37 -7.05 14.31
CA MET A 166 3.65 -7.32 14.96
C MET A 166 3.64 -8.59 15.83
N GLY A 167 2.54 -9.32 15.89
CA GLY A 167 2.42 -10.58 16.64
C GLY A 167 2.47 -10.37 18.16
N TYR A 168 1.85 -9.31 18.64
CA TYR A 168 1.63 -9.06 20.07
C TYR A 168 0.15 -9.15 20.38
N ASP A 169 -0.18 -9.76 21.51
CA ASP A 169 -1.52 -9.69 22.05
C ASP A 169 -1.81 -8.29 22.58
N SER A 170 -3.08 -7.89 22.62
CA SER A 170 -3.50 -6.53 22.98
C SER A 170 -3.13 -6.10 24.41
N ASP A 171 -2.84 -7.05 25.30
CA ASP A 171 -2.39 -6.79 26.68
C ASP A 171 -0.85 -6.76 26.82
N HIS A 172 -0.12 -6.94 25.74
CA HIS A 172 1.33 -6.87 25.76
C HIS A 172 1.81 -5.42 25.95
N PRO A 173 2.87 -5.14 26.76
CA PRO A 173 3.33 -3.76 27.01
C PRO A 173 3.71 -2.94 25.74
N ARG A 174 4.07 -3.60 24.64
CA ARG A 174 4.34 -2.94 23.35
C ARG A 174 3.09 -2.62 22.54
N ALA A 175 1.93 -3.10 22.96
CA ALA A 175 0.66 -2.82 22.30
C ALA A 175 0.00 -1.53 22.84
N GLU A 176 0.47 -1.00 23.98
CA GLU A 176 -0.08 0.18 24.63
C GLU A 176 -0.25 1.36 23.68
N GLY A 177 -1.46 1.88 23.59
CA GLY A 177 -1.82 3.01 22.75
C GLY A 177 -1.99 2.70 21.24
N GLU A 178 -1.81 1.44 20.79
CA GLU A 178 -1.96 1.05 19.38
C GLU A 178 -3.10 0.05 19.12
N VAL A 179 -3.75 -0.46 20.19
CA VAL A 179 -4.82 -1.45 20.06
C VAL A 179 -6.04 -0.87 19.34
N GLY A 180 -6.41 -1.49 18.23
CA GLY A 180 -7.57 -1.11 17.42
C GLY A 180 -7.48 0.24 16.69
N LYS A 181 -6.32 0.91 16.70
CA LYS A 181 -6.15 2.30 16.23
C LYS A 181 -6.15 2.44 14.71
N VAL A 182 -5.37 1.61 14.03
CA VAL A 182 -5.22 1.65 12.55
C VAL A 182 -5.78 0.40 11.86
N GLY A 183 -6.48 -0.42 12.60
CA GLY A 183 -7.05 -1.67 12.14
C GLY A 183 -7.78 -2.38 13.29
N VAL A 184 -8.32 -3.56 13.04
CA VAL A 184 -9.00 -4.37 14.04
C VAL A 184 -8.00 -5.19 14.85
N ALA A 185 -8.18 -5.23 16.16
CA ALA A 185 -7.40 -6.07 17.10
C ALA A 185 -7.91 -7.50 17.10
N ILE A 186 -7.07 -8.46 16.71
CA ILE A 186 -7.37 -9.90 16.69
C ILE A 186 -6.26 -10.65 17.44
N ASP A 187 -6.58 -11.12 18.63
CA ASP A 187 -5.66 -11.89 19.46
C ASP A 187 -5.97 -13.38 19.46
N THR A 188 -7.25 -13.74 19.31
CA THR A 188 -7.77 -15.07 19.60
C THR A 188 -8.78 -15.56 18.57
N ILE A 189 -9.09 -16.85 18.62
CA ILE A 189 -10.16 -17.46 17.84
C ILE A 189 -11.53 -16.82 18.14
N ASP A 190 -11.76 -16.40 19.36
CA ASP A 190 -13.03 -15.75 19.76
C ASP A 190 -13.19 -14.38 19.11
N ASP A 191 -12.09 -13.64 18.90
CA ASP A 191 -12.11 -12.37 18.13
C ASP A 191 -12.44 -12.63 16.66
N MET A 192 -11.85 -13.69 16.07
CA MET A 192 -12.12 -14.05 14.70
C MET A 192 -13.58 -14.51 14.51
N HIS A 193 -14.15 -15.24 15.47
CA HIS A 193 -15.57 -15.59 15.46
C HIS A 193 -16.47 -14.36 15.42
N ARG A 194 -16.19 -13.34 16.27
CA ARG A 194 -16.94 -12.06 16.29
C ARG A 194 -16.75 -11.28 15.01
N LEU A 195 -15.53 -11.18 14.50
CA LEU A 195 -15.23 -10.49 13.25
C LEU A 195 -16.03 -11.06 12.08
N LEU A 196 -16.19 -12.37 12.02
CA LEU A 196 -16.84 -13.06 10.91
C LEU A 196 -18.32 -13.36 11.15
N ASP A 197 -18.89 -12.97 12.32
CA ASP A 197 -20.26 -13.31 12.69
C ASP A 197 -21.29 -12.93 11.63
N GLY A 198 -22.15 -13.91 11.26
CA GLY A 198 -23.23 -13.73 10.30
C GLY A 198 -22.80 -13.52 8.85
N LEU A 199 -21.50 -13.64 8.53
CA LEU A 199 -21.01 -13.51 7.14
C LEU A 199 -20.99 -14.88 6.43
N PRO A 200 -21.45 -14.96 5.15
CA PRO A 200 -21.48 -16.21 4.37
C PRO A 200 -20.10 -16.49 3.75
N LEU A 201 -19.20 -17.13 4.51
CA LEU A 201 -17.80 -17.31 4.16
C LEU A 201 -17.56 -18.16 2.89
N ASP A 202 -18.52 -18.97 2.50
CA ASP A 202 -18.50 -19.79 1.28
C ASP A 202 -19.02 -19.04 0.03
N GLN A 203 -19.56 -17.82 0.19
CA GLN A 203 -20.13 -17.03 -0.90
C GLN A 203 -19.41 -15.71 -1.14
N ILE A 204 -18.65 -15.23 -0.15
CA ILE A 204 -17.88 -13.98 -0.23
C ILE A 204 -16.39 -14.28 -0.35
N THR A 205 -15.64 -13.30 -0.83
CA THR A 205 -14.16 -13.35 -0.77
C THR A 205 -13.65 -12.31 0.21
N THR A 206 -12.74 -12.74 1.10
CA THR A 206 -12.12 -11.86 2.08
C THR A 206 -10.65 -11.67 1.75
N SER A 207 -10.20 -10.41 1.71
CA SER A 207 -8.78 -10.06 1.64
C SER A 207 -8.28 -9.65 3.02
N MET A 208 -7.12 -10.15 3.42
CA MET A 208 -6.49 -9.83 4.69
C MET A 208 -5.13 -9.19 4.45
N THR A 209 -5.01 -7.91 4.83
CA THR A 209 -3.76 -7.14 4.70
C THR A 209 -2.90 -7.40 5.93
N ILE A 210 -2.15 -8.48 5.88
CA ILE A 210 -1.33 -8.96 6.98
C ILE A 210 -0.12 -9.73 6.43
N ASN A 211 1.04 -9.61 7.07
CA ASN A 211 2.31 -10.14 6.55
C ASN A 211 3.01 -11.06 7.55
N SER A 212 3.71 -10.55 8.55
CA SER A 212 4.46 -11.40 9.50
C SER A 212 3.60 -12.44 10.23
N THR A 213 2.34 -12.09 10.53
CA THR A 213 1.37 -12.95 11.21
C THR A 213 0.32 -13.56 10.26
N ALA A 214 0.57 -13.47 8.94
CA ALA A 214 -0.36 -13.94 7.90
C ALA A 214 -0.83 -15.37 8.11
N ALA A 215 0.09 -16.27 8.43
CA ALA A 215 -0.22 -17.69 8.68
C ALA A 215 -1.24 -17.84 9.83
N VAL A 216 -1.05 -17.13 10.95
CA VAL A 216 -1.95 -17.18 12.12
C VAL A 216 -3.36 -16.73 11.73
N LEU A 217 -3.48 -15.57 11.04
CA LEU A 217 -4.79 -15.02 10.68
C LEU A 217 -5.54 -15.92 9.67
N LEU A 218 -4.83 -16.52 8.71
CA LEU A 218 -5.43 -17.47 7.78
C LEU A 218 -5.95 -18.71 8.52
N LEU A 219 -5.18 -19.23 9.45
CA LEU A 219 -5.56 -20.41 10.24
C LEU A 219 -6.74 -20.13 11.16
N LEU A 220 -6.81 -18.97 11.79
CA LEU A 220 -7.98 -18.53 12.57
C LEU A 220 -9.24 -18.41 11.68
N TYR A 221 -9.11 -17.82 10.49
CA TYR A 221 -10.20 -17.75 9.52
C TYR A 221 -10.71 -19.14 9.11
N GLN A 222 -9.79 -20.07 8.84
CA GLN A 222 -10.11 -21.45 8.49
C GLN A 222 -10.81 -22.17 9.65
N LEU A 223 -10.32 -22.04 10.88
CA LEU A 223 -10.93 -22.66 12.05
C LEU A 223 -12.37 -22.18 12.26
N VAL A 224 -12.63 -20.89 12.17
CA VAL A 224 -14.00 -20.33 12.25
C VAL A 224 -14.92 -20.91 11.16
N ALA A 225 -14.41 -21.11 9.95
CA ALA A 225 -15.19 -21.72 8.87
C ALA A 225 -15.49 -23.20 9.17
N GLU A 226 -14.50 -23.94 9.64
CA GLU A 226 -14.65 -25.36 10.03
C GLU A 226 -15.65 -25.53 11.19
N ASP A 227 -15.62 -24.66 12.21
CA ASP A 227 -16.58 -24.65 13.33
C ASP A 227 -18.02 -24.41 12.86
N ARG A 228 -18.19 -23.72 11.72
CA ARG A 228 -19.48 -23.52 11.07
C ARG A 228 -19.85 -24.60 10.07
N GLY A 229 -19.06 -25.67 9.95
CA GLY A 229 -19.27 -26.78 9.01
C GLY A 229 -18.99 -26.38 7.55
N ILE A 230 -18.27 -25.30 7.28
CA ILE A 230 -17.88 -24.88 5.94
C ILE A 230 -16.56 -25.55 5.58
N PRO A 231 -16.50 -26.39 4.55
CA PRO A 231 -15.26 -27.03 4.13
C PRO A 231 -14.22 -26.00 3.69
N ALA A 232 -12.96 -26.15 4.11
CA ALA A 232 -11.88 -25.23 3.77
C ALA A 232 -11.66 -25.06 2.26
N GLY A 233 -11.95 -26.09 1.46
CA GLY A 233 -11.89 -26.04 0.00
C GLY A 233 -12.93 -25.10 -0.66
N LYS A 234 -13.95 -24.62 0.08
CA LYS A 234 -14.91 -23.63 -0.41
C LYS A 234 -14.49 -22.20 -0.10
N LEU A 235 -13.51 -22.00 0.80
CA LEU A 235 -13.04 -20.70 1.19
C LEU A 235 -12.31 -20.01 0.04
N GLY A 236 -12.70 -18.79 -0.26
CA GLY A 236 -12.07 -17.94 -1.27
C GLY A 236 -11.63 -16.62 -0.66
N GLY A 237 -10.42 -16.19 -1.00
CA GLY A 237 -9.88 -14.95 -0.47
C GLY A 237 -8.44 -14.73 -0.88
N THR A 238 -7.81 -13.78 -0.20
CA THR A 238 -6.40 -13.44 -0.39
C THR A 238 -5.79 -13.10 0.96
N ILE A 239 -4.64 -13.65 1.26
CA ILE A 239 -3.77 -13.20 2.35
C ILE A 239 -2.60 -12.43 1.73
N GLN A 240 -2.25 -11.24 2.28
CA GLN A 240 -1.19 -10.45 1.65
C GLN A 240 0.15 -11.16 1.71
N ASN A 241 0.61 -11.58 2.89
CA ASN A 241 1.75 -12.49 3.05
C ASN A 241 3.03 -12.05 2.30
N ASP A 242 3.15 -10.75 2.01
CA ASP A 242 4.29 -10.16 1.31
C ASP A 242 5.26 -9.56 2.32
N ILE A 243 6.23 -10.35 2.74
CA ILE A 243 7.17 -9.91 3.78
C ILE A 243 8.30 -9.03 3.23
N LEU A 244 8.71 -9.23 1.97
CA LEU A 244 9.84 -8.47 1.40
C LEU A 244 9.56 -6.98 1.35
N LYS A 245 8.33 -6.57 0.99
CA LYS A 245 7.97 -5.14 1.00
C LYS A 245 7.98 -4.52 2.39
N GLU A 246 7.86 -5.31 3.46
CA GLU A 246 7.99 -4.81 4.82
C GLU A 246 9.42 -4.35 5.11
N TYR A 247 10.42 -5.08 4.61
CA TYR A 247 11.83 -4.67 4.73
C TYR A 247 12.16 -3.49 3.80
N VAL A 248 11.47 -3.36 2.67
CA VAL A 248 11.71 -2.29 1.69
C VAL A 248 11.10 -0.96 2.14
N ALA A 249 9.84 -0.95 2.63
CA ALA A 249 9.08 0.29 2.71
C ALA A 249 8.21 0.46 3.97
N ARG A 250 7.65 -0.62 4.57
CA ARG A 250 6.61 -0.47 5.59
C ARG A 250 7.07 -0.67 7.02
N GLY A 251 8.03 -1.57 7.26
CA GLY A 251 8.66 -1.74 8.56
C GLY A 251 7.95 -2.67 9.57
N THR A 252 6.85 -3.35 9.20
CA THR A 252 6.13 -4.28 10.10
C THR A 252 6.59 -5.72 9.95
N TYR A 253 7.89 -5.97 10.07
CA TYR A 253 8.52 -7.28 10.09
C TYR A 253 8.84 -7.72 11.52
N ILE A 254 8.90 -9.03 11.76
CA ILE A 254 9.24 -9.64 13.05
C ILE A 254 10.55 -10.41 12.93
N TYR A 255 10.60 -11.41 12.04
CA TYR A 255 11.67 -12.39 11.92
C TYR A 255 12.70 -11.96 10.87
N PRO A 256 13.91 -12.55 10.87
CA PRO A 256 14.89 -12.34 9.80
C PRO A 256 14.33 -12.78 8.42
N PRO A 257 14.85 -12.24 7.30
CA PRO A 257 14.33 -12.48 5.96
C PRO A 257 14.19 -13.97 5.60
N ARG A 258 15.19 -14.81 5.88
CA ARG A 258 15.14 -16.24 5.55
C ARG A 258 14.00 -16.98 6.27
N GLN A 259 13.81 -16.73 7.57
CA GLN A 259 12.76 -17.34 8.38
C GLN A 259 11.38 -16.84 7.93
N SER A 260 11.28 -15.57 7.58
CA SER A 260 10.07 -15.01 7.01
C SER A 260 9.71 -15.63 5.66
N MET A 261 10.69 -15.83 4.78
CA MET A 261 10.49 -16.50 3.49
C MET A 261 10.02 -17.94 3.68
N ARG A 262 10.53 -18.67 4.69
CA ARG A 262 10.04 -20.01 5.04
C ARG A 262 8.55 -20.00 5.42
N LEU A 263 8.08 -19.05 6.23
CA LEU A 263 6.67 -18.92 6.55
C LEU A 263 5.81 -18.68 5.29
N VAL A 264 6.29 -17.89 4.35
CA VAL A 264 5.62 -17.66 3.07
C VAL A 264 5.49 -18.94 2.26
N THR A 265 6.57 -19.68 2.09
CA THR A 265 6.58 -20.93 1.29
C THR A 265 5.81 -22.05 1.96
N ASP A 266 5.87 -22.15 3.29
CA ASP A 266 5.05 -23.09 4.07
C ASP A 266 3.55 -22.79 3.89
N LEU A 267 3.16 -21.52 3.85
CA LEU A 267 1.78 -21.13 3.57
C LEU A 267 1.37 -21.52 2.14
N PHE A 268 2.24 -21.38 1.14
CA PHE A 268 1.95 -21.84 -0.23
C PHE A 268 1.65 -23.33 -0.26
N GLY A 269 2.54 -24.14 0.33
CA GLY A 269 2.37 -25.59 0.42
C GLY A 269 1.11 -26.01 1.18
N TYR A 270 0.82 -25.34 2.31
CA TYR A 270 -0.38 -25.56 3.10
C TYR A 270 -1.66 -25.25 2.32
N CYS A 271 -1.75 -24.07 1.69
CA CYS A 271 -2.93 -23.67 0.94
C CYS A 271 -3.19 -24.60 -0.24
N ARG A 272 -2.15 -25.01 -0.97
CA ARG A 272 -2.29 -26.00 -2.05
C ARG A 272 -3.04 -27.25 -1.58
N GLN A 273 -2.75 -27.71 -0.39
CA GLN A 273 -3.31 -28.95 0.13
C GLN A 273 -4.68 -28.77 0.80
N TYR A 274 -4.85 -27.72 1.60
CA TYR A 274 -6.00 -27.57 2.49
C TYR A 274 -6.98 -26.47 2.10
N VAL A 275 -6.50 -25.38 1.46
CA VAL A 275 -7.34 -24.21 1.08
C VAL A 275 -7.08 -23.81 -0.37
N PRO A 276 -7.33 -24.70 -1.36
CA PRO A 276 -6.84 -24.55 -2.74
C PRO A 276 -7.41 -23.35 -3.51
N ASN A 277 -8.48 -22.73 -3.03
CA ASN A 277 -9.09 -21.55 -3.66
C ASN A 277 -8.56 -20.22 -3.09
N TRP A 278 -7.64 -20.25 -2.13
CA TRP A 278 -7.05 -19.07 -1.52
C TRP A 278 -5.90 -18.52 -2.36
N ASN A 279 -5.85 -17.20 -2.59
CA ASN A 279 -4.65 -16.57 -3.13
C ASN A 279 -3.64 -16.42 -1.99
N THR A 280 -2.50 -17.07 -2.16
CA THR A 280 -1.51 -17.30 -1.10
C THR A 280 -0.62 -16.12 -0.81
N ILE A 281 -0.60 -15.13 -1.71
CA ILE A 281 0.16 -13.90 -1.58
C ILE A 281 -0.50 -12.78 -2.41
N SER A 282 -0.27 -11.54 -1.99
CA SER A 282 -0.57 -10.34 -2.76
C SER A 282 0.70 -9.46 -2.76
N ILE A 283 1.54 -9.66 -3.78
CA ILE A 283 2.85 -9.01 -3.91
C ILE A 283 2.64 -7.51 -4.16
N SER A 284 3.15 -6.67 -3.24
CA SER A 284 2.66 -5.31 -3.05
C SER A 284 3.64 -4.24 -3.49
N GLY A 285 3.34 -3.60 -4.61
CA GLY A 285 3.92 -2.32 -5.02
C GLY A 285 3.27 -1.13 -4.29
N TYR A 286 2.02 -1.27 -3.84
CA TYR A 286 1.28 -0.19 -3.20
C TYR A 286 2.09 0.53 -2.11
N HIS A 287 2.64 -0.21 -1.14
CA HIS A 287 3.37 0.38 -0.02
C HIS A 287 4.71 0.99 -0.46
N ILE A 288 5.34 0.42 -1.49
CA ILE A 288 6.56 0.96 -2.10
C ILE A 288 6.25 2.34 -2.72
N ARG A 289 5.12 2.46 -3.43
CA ARG A 289 4.67 3.71 -4.02
C ARG A 289 4.27 4.76 -2.96
N GLU A 290 3.56 4.32 -1.91
CA GLU A 290 3.19 5.19 -0.76
C GLU A 290 4.42 5.73 -0.01
N ALA A 291 5.53 4.99 0.02
CA ALA A 291 6.81 5.44 0.57
C ALA A 291 7.55 6.46 -0.32
N GLY A 292 7.04 6.73 -1.54
CA GLY A 292 7.54 7.78 -2.42
C GLY A 292 8.32 7.29 -3.64
N SER A 293 8.27 5.99 -3.98
CA SER A 293 8.87 5.49 -5.22
C SER A 293 8.18 6.06 -6.46
N THR A 294 8.85 6.00 -7.59
CA THR A 294 8.26 6.27 -8.90
C THR A 294 7.40 5.11 -9.39
N ALA A 295 6.66 5.29 -10.48
CA ALA A 295 5.87 4.22 -11.10
C ALA A 295 6.75 3.07 -11.64
N VAL A 296 7.90 3.39 -12.23
CA VAL A 296 8.87 2.40 -12.72
C VAL A 296 9.49 1.61 -11.57
N GLN A 297 9.89 2.28 -10.50
CA GLN A 297 10.42 1.64 -9.29
C GLN A 297 9.39 0.71 -8.65
N GLU A 298 8.12 1.15 -8.58
CA GLU A 298 7.02 0.31 -8.10
C GLU A 298 6.94 -0.99 -8.90
N VAL A 299 6.95 -0.93 -10.25
CA VAL A 299 6.94 -2.13 -11.11
C VAL A 299 8.15 -3.01 -10.84
N ALA A 300 9.35 -2.43 -10.92
CA ALA A 300 10.59 -3.20 -10.85
C ALA A 300 10.76 -3.90 -9.50
N PHE A 301 10.58 -3.19 -8.40
CA PHE A 301 10.78 -3.75 -7.05
C PHE A 301 9.71 -4.78 -6.69
N THR A 302 8.46 -4.55 -7.13
CA THR A 302 7.38 -5.53 -6.94
C THR A 302 7.64 -6.82 -7.73
N LEU A 303 8.08 -6.71 -8.99
CA LEU A 303 8.39 -7.88 -9.80
C LEU A 303 9.65 -8.60 -9.30
N ALA A 304 10.66 -7.87 -8.81
CA ALA A 304 11.83 -8.48 -8.16
C ALA A 304 11.45 -9.28 -6.91
N ASN A 305 10.57 -8.73 -6.06
CA ASN A 305 10.02 -9.46 -4.93
C ASN A 305 9.23 -10.70 -5.38
N GLY A 306 8.44 -10.57 -6.45
CA GLY A 306 7.72 -11.68 -7.07
C GLY A 306 8.63 -12.80 -7.55
N ILE A 307 9.73 -12.46 -8.20
CA ILE A 307 10.77 -13.41 -8.61
C ILE A 307 11.33 -14.15 -7.41
N ALA A 308 11.71 -13.44 -6.34
CA ALA A 308 12.26 -14.06 -5.12
C ALA A 308 11.27 -15.03 -4.44
N TYR A 309 9.97 -14.71 -4.44
CA TYR A 309 8.96 -15.63 -3.90
C TYR A 309 8.78 -16.89 -4.75
N VAL A 310 8.82 -16.77 -6.08
CA VAL A 310 8.76 -17.94 -6.97
C VAL A 310 9.99 -18.81 -6.82
N GLU A 311 11.19 -18.23 -6.75
CA GLU A 311 12.44 -18.95 -6.51
C GLU A 311 12.40 -19.71 -5.18
N ALA A 312 12.02 -19.04 -4.08
CA ALA A 312 11.92 -19.67 -2.77
C ALA A 312 10.89 -20.82 -2.73
N ALA A 313 9.76 -20.69 -3.44
CA ALA A 313 8.77 -21.77 -3.53
C ALA A 313 9.30 -22.98 -4.31
N ILE A 314 10.05 -22.75 -5.39
CA ILE A 314 10.69 -23.81 -6.18
C ILE A 314 11.78 -24.50 -5.34
N GLU A 315 12.61 -23.74 -4.62
CA GLU A 315 13.62 -24.28 -3.69
C GLU A 315 12.98 -25.11 -2.56
N ALA A 316 11.78 -24.74 -2.12
CA ALA A 316 10.99 -25.51 -1.16
C ALA A 316 10.34 -26.77 -1.76
N GLY A 317 10.57 -27.07 -3.06
CA GLY A 317 10.12 -28.30 -3.72
C GLY A 317 8.75 -28.21 -4.39
N LEU A 318 8.18 -27.00 -4.59
CA LEU A 318 6.93 -26.81 -5.30
C LEU A 318 7.19 -26.61 -6.80
N ALA A 319 6.46 -27.30 -7.68
CA ALA A 319 6.51 -27.02 -9.10
C ALA A 319 5.78 -25.70 -9.40
N VAL A 320 6.31 -24.89 -10.34
CA VAL A 320 5.81 -23.53 -10.61
C VAL A 320 4.30 -23.50 -10.91
N ASP A 321 3.80 -24.42 -11.72
CA ASP A 321 2.39 -24.46 -12.10
C ASP A 321 1.45 -24.96 -10.97
N GLU A 322 2.00 -25.48 -9.88
CA GLU A 322 1.22 -25.92 -8.72
C GLU A 322 0.76 -24.76 -7.81
N PHE A 323 1.50 -23.63 -7.81
CA PHE A 323 1.21 -22.50 -6.93
C PHE A 323 1.03 -21.17 -7.68
N ALA A 324 1.71 -20.96 -8.82
CA ALA A 324 1.79 -19.66 -9.46
C ALA A 324 0.42 -19.11 -9.90
N SER A 325 -0.54 -19.98 -10.23
CA SER A 325 -1.92 -19.56 -10.53
C SER A 325 -2.65 -18.91 -9.34
N ARG A 326 -2.10 -19.00 -8.12
CA ARG A 326 -2.62 -18.39 -6.89
C ARG A 326 -1.83 -17.16 -6.44
N LEU A 327 -0.79 -16.79 -7.14
CA LEU A 327 -0.11 -15.51 -6.93
C LEU A 327 -1.02 -14.37 -7.38
N SER A 328 -1.03 -13.30 -6.62
CA SER A 328 -1.70 -12.06 -6.96
C SER A 328 -0.80 -10.88 -6.62
N PHE A 329 -1.17 -9.70 -7.12
CA PHE A 329 -0.40 -8.48 -6.92
C PHE A 329 -1.27 -7.38 -6.32
N PHE A 330 -0.61 -6.36 -5.79
CA PHE A 330 -1.26 -5.20 -5.21
C PHE A 330 -0.53 -3.92 -5.64
N TRP A 331 -1.20 -3.08 -6.40
CA TRP A 331 -0.65 -1.87 -6.98
C TRP A 331 -1.29 -0.60 -6.43
N ASN A 332 -0.52 0.48 -6.43
CA ASN A 332 -1.04 1.82 -6.23
C ASN A 332 -1.70 2.34 -7.52
N ALA A 333 -2.65 3.26 -7.40
CA ALA A 333 -3.08 4.12 -8.48
C ALA A 333 -2.87 5.59 -8.05
N HIS A 334 -1.85 6.22 -8.64
CA HIS A 334 -1.43 7.57 -8.33
C HIS A 334 -2.10 8.62 -9.24
N ASN A 335 -1.73 9.88 -9.15
CA ASN A 335 -2.42 10.98 -9.84
C ASN A 335 -2.14 11.09 -11.35
N ASN A 336 -1.02 10.54 -11.87
CA ASN A 336 -0.72 10.60 -13.29
C ASN A 336 -1.44 9.50 -14.06
N LEU A 337 -2.66 9.79 -14.52
CA LEU A 337 -3.59 8.83 -15.10
C LEU A 337 -2.95 7.93 -16.18
N PHE A 338 -2.26 8.52 -17.15
CA PHE A 338 -1.72 7.76 -18.28
C PHE A 338 -0.47 6.95 -17.90
N GLU A 339 0.35 7.45 -16.99
CA GLU A 339 1.50 6.72 -16.46
C GLU A 339 1.06 5.49 -15.67
N GLU A 340 0.00 5.62 -14.86
CA GLU A 340 -0.58 4.50 -14.12
C GLU A 340 -1.16 3.43 -15.07
N VAL A 341 -1.89 3.83 -16.11
CA VAL A 341 -2.38 2.90 -17.13
C VAL A 341 -1.22 2.17 -17.82
N ALA A 342 -0.18 2.89 -18.21
CA ALA A 342 1.01 2.31 -18.84
C ALA A 342 1.75 1.34 -17.91
N LYS A 343 1.85 1.70 -16.63
CA LYS A 343 2.42 0.86 -15.55
C LYS A 343 1.74 -0.51 -15.47
N PHE A 344 0.42 -0.55 -15.39
CA PHE A 344 -0.32 -1.81 -15.29
C PHE A 344 -0.19 -2.67 -16.54
N ARG A 345 -0.15 -2.05 -17.72
CA ARG A 345 0.06 -2.73 -18.99
C ARG A 345 1.46 -3.34 -19.09
N ALA A 346 2.49 -2.56 -18.74
CA ALA A 346 3.88 -3.01 -18.69
C ALA A 346 4.07 -4.17 -17.69
N ALA A 347 3.55 -4.02 -16.46
CA ALA A 347 3.68 -5.02 -15.42
C ALA A 347 3.11 -6.39 -15.84
N ARG A 348 1.91 -6.45 -16.48
CA ARG A 348 1.34 -7.71 -16.98
C ARG A 348 2.24 -8.38 -18.01
N ARG A 349 2.73 -7.61 -18.96
CA ARG A 349 3.59 -8.11 -20.04
C ARG A 349 4.93 -8.63 -19.49
N MET A 350 5.55 -7.87 -18.60
CA MET A 350 6.80 -8.26 -17.95
C MET A 350 6.64 -9.55 -17.13
N TRP A 351 5.58 -9.64 -16.33
CA TRP A 351 5.33 -10.85 -15.53
C TRP A 351 5.12 -12.09 -16.39
N ALA A 352 4.30 -11.98 -17.43
CA ALA A 352 4.08 -13.10 -18.37
C ALA A 352 5.39 -13.59 -18.99
N ARG A 353 6.28 -12.65 -19.35
CA ARG A 353 7.60 -12.95 -19.86
C ARG A 353 8.49 -13.62 -18.81
N ILE A 354 8.54 -13.08 -17.59
CA ILE A 354 9.30 -13.65 -16.45
C ILE A 354 8.86 -15.10 -16.18
N MET A 355 7.56 -15.33 -16.06
CA MET A 355 7.03 -16.66 -15.79
C MET A 355 7.32 -17.65 -16.91
N THR A 356 7.31 -17.20 -18.15
CA THR A 356 7.58 -18.04 -19.31
C THR A 356 9.09 -18.32 -19.48
N GLU A 357 9.92 -17.26 -19.49
CA GLU A 357 11.33 -17.37 -19.88
C GLU A 357 12.24 -17.76 -18.70
N ARG A 358 11.98 -17.26 -17.48
CA ARG A 358 12.81 -17.55 -16.30
C ARG A 358 12.37 -18.82 -15.57
N PHE A 359 11.06 -19.05 -15.46
CA PHE A 359 10.53 -20.14 -14.64
C PHE A 359 9.92 -21.29 -15.46
N GLY A 360 9.80 -21.16 -16.78
CA GLY A 360 9.29 -22.22 -17.64
C GLY A 360 7.83 -22.61 -17.37
N ALA A 361 7.00 -21.67 -16.84
CA ALA A 361 5.60 -21.94 -16.59
C ALA A 361 4.87 -22.32 -17.89
N THR A 362 4.10 -23.41 -17.84
CA THR A 362 3.35 -23.95 -18.99
C THR A 362 1.86 -23.68 -18.89
N ASP A 363 1.30 -23.64 -17.68
CA ASP A 363 -0.11 -23.24 -17.48
C ASP A 363 -0.27 -21.73 -17.71
N GLU A 364 -1.18 -21.37 -18.62
CA GLU A 364 -1.51 -19.97 -18.91
C GLU A 364 -1.94 -19.20 -17.67
N ARG A 365 -2.60 -19.85 -16.70
CA ARG A 365 -3.02 -19.24 -15.44
C ARG A 365 -1.86 -18.84 -14.55
N SER A 366 -0.73 -19.53 -14.65
CA SER A 366 0.52 -19.23 -13.92
C SER A 366 1.21 -17.97 -14.43
N LYS A 367 0.92 -17.53 -15.66
CA LYS A 367 1.50 -16.36 -16.30
C LYS A 367 0.70 -15.08 -16.07
N LEU A 368 -0.50 -15.18 -15.48
CA LEU A 368 -1.39 -14.05 -15.29
C LEU A 368 -0.95 -13.18 -14.11
N LEU A 369 -0.71 -11.90 -14.35
CA LEU A 369 -0.60 -10.90 -13.30
C LEU A 369 -2.00 -10.38 -12.96
N ARG A 370 -2.68 -11.05 -12.01
CA ARG A 370 -3.96 -10.60 -11.46
C ARG A 370 -3.68 -9.70 -10.26
N PHE A 371 -4.38 -8.59 -10.16
CA PHE A 371 -4.06 -7.62 -9.12
C PHE A 371 -5.25 -6.90 -8.53
N HIS A 372 -5.06 -6.51 -7.28
CA HIS A 372 -5.82 -5.50 -6.58
C HIS A 372 -5.17 -4.13 -6.79
N THR A 373 -5.97 -3.07 -6.83
CA THR A 373 -5.48 -1.70 -6.81
C THR A 373 -6.10 -0.93 -5.66
N GLN A 374 -5.30 -0.11 -5.02
CA GLN A 374 -5.78 0.93 -4.11
C GLN A 374 -5.34 2.29 -4.63
N THR A 375 -6.22 3.27 -4.55
CA THR A 375 -5.90 4.67 -4.86
C THR A 375 -4.84 5.21 -3.91
N GLY A 376 -3.96 6.09 -4.40
CA GLY A 376 -2.81 6.57 -3.64
C GLY A 376 -3.18 7.45 -2.44
N GLY A 377 -3.04 6.92 -1.22
CA GLY A 377 -3.32 7.64 0.02
C GLY A 377 -2.39 8.83 0.23
N SER A 378 -1.09 8.65 -0.06
CA SER A 378 -0.05 9.71 0.05
C SER A 378 -0.30 10.94 -0.83
N THR A 379 -1.18 10.84 -1.82
CA THR A 379 -1.56 11.96 -2.71
C THR A 379 -2.68 12.82 -2.15
N LEU A 380 -3.39 12.34 -1.13
CA LEU A 380 -4.55 13.01 -0.56
C LEU A 380 -4.10 14.02 0.49
N THR A 381 -4.82 15.13 0.57
CA THR A 381 -4.41 16.28 1.37
C THR A 381 -5.45 16.62 2.43
N ALA A 382 -4.97 17.07 3.59
CA ALA A 382 -5.84 17.60 4.65
C ALA A 382 -6.40 18.98 4.30
N GLN A 383 -5.75 19.67 3.34
CA GLN A 383 -6.21 20.95 2.82
C GLN A 383 -7.26 20.71 1.72
N GLN A 384 -8.39 21.39 1.82
CA GLN A 384 -9.50 21.29 0.85
C GLN A 384 -9.87 19.80 0.59
N PRO A 385 -10.30 19.06 1.62
CA PRO A 385 -10.42 17.59 1.55
C PRO A 385 -11.47 17.11 0.55
N GLU A 386 -12.45 17.91 0.19
CA GLU A 386 -13.43 17.58 -0.86
C GLU A 386 -12.76 17.38 -2.22
N ASN A 387 -11.64 18.06 -2.50
CA ASN A 387 -10.86 17.85 -3.73
C ASN A 387 -10.30 16.42 -3.82
N ASN A 388 -10.18 15.72 -2.69
CA ASN A 388 -9.73 14.34 -2.68
C ASN A 388 -10.72 13.40 -3.38
N VAL A 389 -12.03 13.71 -3.41
CA VAL A 389 -13.01 12.95 -4.20
C VAL A 389 -12.63 12.94 -5.69
N VAL A 390 -12.19 14.09 -6.21
CA VAL A 390 -11.75 14.20 -7.61
C VAL A 390 -10.47 13.42 -7.86
N ARG A 391 -9.48 13.53 -6.95
CA ARG A 391 -8.22 12.78 -7.04
C ARG A 391 -8.47 11.28 -7.06
N VAL A 392 -9.25 10.79 -6.10
CA VAL A 392 -9.63 9.37 -5.99
C VAL A 392 -10.39 8.89 -7.22
N THR A 393 -11.27 9.72 -7.80
CA THR A 393 -12.00 9.38 -9.03
C THR A 393 -11.04 9.15 -10.21
N LEU A 394 -10.07 10.05 -10.42
CA LEU A 394 -9.08 9.91 -11.49
C LEU A 394 -8.16 8.70 -11.29
N GLN A 395 -7.73 8.46 -10.06
CA GLN A 395 -6.92 7.30 -9.68
C GLN A 395 -7.69 5.99 -9.88
N ALA A 396 -8.94 5.93 -9.42
CA ALA A 396 -9.80 4.76 -9.64
C ALA A 396 -10.06 4.50 -11.13
N LEU A 397 -10.25 5.55 -11.91
CA LEU A 397 -10.42 5.45 -13.36
C LEU A 397 -9.14 4.92 -14.03
N SER A 398 -7.95 5.36 -13.61
CA SER A 398 -6.69 4.81 -14.15
C SER A 398 -6.53 3.32 -13.84
N ALA A 399 -6.90 2.88 -12.63
CA ALA A 399 -6.88 1.48 -12.24
C ALA A 399 -7.82 0.63 -13.10
N VAL A 400 -9.03 1.14 -13.37
CA VAL A 400 -10.02 0.45 -14.23
C VAL A 400 -9.54 0.40 -15.69
N LEU A 401 -9.09 1.52 -16.25
CA LEU A 401 -8.48 1.55 -17.59
C LEU A 401 -7.23 0.68 -17.67
N GLY A 402 -6.51 0.54 -16.55
CA GLY A 402 -5.37 -0.35 -16.39
C GLY A 402 -5.71 -1.83 -16.24
N GLY A 403 -6.98 -2.19 -16.06
CA GLY A 403 -7.46 -3.59 -16.04
C GLY A 403 -7.37 -4.30 -14.70
N THR A 404 -7.58 -3.62 -13.57
CA THR A 404 -7.59 -4.19 -12.22
C THR A 404 -8.70 -5.24 -12.00
N GLN A 405 -8.45 -6.26 -11.16
CA GLN A 405 -9.45 -7.28 -10.80
C GLN A 405 -10.23 -6.94 -9.54
N SER A 406 -9.67 -6.12 -8.67
CA SER A 406 -10.38 -5.55 -7.52
C SER A 406 -9.84 -4.17 -7.19
N LEU A 407 -10.68 -3.31 -6.60
CA LEU A 407 -10.35 -1.92 -6.34
C LEU A 407 -10.82 -1.48 -4.96
N HIS A 408 -9.93 -0.78 -4.25
CA HIS A 408 -10.25 0.07 -3.11
C HIS A 408 -10.08 1.54 -3.51
N ALA A 409 -11.09 2.34 -3.20
CA ALA A 409 -11.03 3.79 -3.29
C ALA A 409 -10.92 4.39 -1.88
N ASN A 410 -9.93 5.25 -1.64
CA ASN A 410 -9.73 5.89 -0.35
C ASN A 410 -10.86 6.89 -0.02
N GLY A 411 -11.15 7.09 1.25
CA GLY A 411 -12.03 8.15 1.70
C GLY A 411 -11.43 9.54 1.43
N PHE A 412 -12.26 10.54 1.24
CA PHE A 412 -11.77 11.91 1.07
C PHE A 412 -11.12 12.48 2.35
N ASP A 413 -11.35 11.83 3.48
CA ASP A 413 -10.80 12.14 4.80
C ASP A 413 -9.51 11.36 5.14
N GLU A 414 -8.98 10.59 4.21
CA GLU A 414 -7.78 9.72 4.39
C GLU A 414 -6.58 10.46 5.01
N ALA A 415 -6.36 11.71 4.62
CA ALA A 415 -5.22 12.49 5.12
C ALA A 415 -5.35 12.92 6.60
N VAL A 416 -6.48 12.69 7.24
CA VAL A 416 -6.74 13.10 8.63
C VAL A 416 -7.04 11.94 9.57
N GLY A 417 -7.40 10.77 9.05
CA GLY A 417 -7.68 9.60 9.88
C GLY A 417 -8.41 8.47 9.16
N LEU A 418 -8.92 7.51 9.94
CA LEU A 418 -9.75 6.43 9.42
C LEU A 418 -11.04 6.97 8.80
N PRO A 419 -11.54 6.34 7.72
CA PRO A 419 -12.70 6.87 6.99
C PRO A 419 -13.96 6.85 7.84
N THR A 420 -14.65 8.00 7.88
CA THR A 420 -16.00 8.10 8.39
C THR A 420 -16.96 7.25 7.55
N GLU A 421 -18.16 6.97 8.07
CA GLU A 421 -19.19 6.24 7.30
C GLU A 421 -19.55 6.98 6.00
N ARG A 422 -19.63 8.32 6.06
CA ARG A 422 -19.89 9.19 4.91
C ARG A 422 -18.78 9.04 3.85
N ALA A 423 -17.52 9.13 4.26
CA ALA A 423 -16.38 9.03 3.36
C ALA A 423 -16.30 7.63 2.72
N ALA A 424 -16.46 6.56 3.51
CA ALA A 424 -16.48 5.19 3.00
C ALA A 424 -17.61 4.96 1.98
N ARG A 425 -18.78 5.57 2.20
CA ARG A 425 -19.91 5.50 1.27
C ARG A 425 -19.63 6.26 -0.02
N VAL A 426 -19.07 7.47 0.04
CA VAL A 426 -18.68 8.26 -1.14
C VAL A 426 -17.63 7.51 -1.95
N ALA A 427 -16.62 6.93 -1.31
CA ALA A 427 -15.58 6.14 -1.95
C ALA A 427 -16.16 4.92 -2.71
N LEU A 428 -17.12 4.21 -2.10
CA LEU A 428 -17.82 3.10 -2.78
C LEU A 428 -18.67 3.61 -3.95
N ARG A 429 -19.38 4.72 -3.80
CA ARG A 429 -20.18 5.35 -4.89
C ARG A 429 -19.29 5.80 -6.05
N THR A 430 -18.08 6.29 -5.79
CA THR A 430 -17.10 6.61 -6.85
C THR A 430 -16.86 5.41 -7.77
N GLN A 431 -16.61 4.23 -7.21
CA GLN A 431 -16.44 3.02 -8.02
C GLN A 431 -17.71 2.64 -8.79
N GLN A 432 -18.88 2.76 -8.17
CA GLN A 432 -20.17 2.44 -8.78
C GLN A 432 -20.50 3.41 -9.93
N ILE A 433 -20.23 4.70 -9.80
CA ILE A 433 -20.37 5.70 -10.87
C ILE A 433 -19.46 5.35 -12.05
N ILE A 434 -18.20 5.05 -11.80
CA ILE A 434 -17.27 4.62 -12.85
C ILE A 434 -17.81 3.38 -13.58
N ALA A 435 -18.34 2.40 -12.85
CA ALA A 435 -18.86 1.17 -13.45
C ALA A 435 -20.17 1.36 -14.23
N ALA A 436 -21.09 2.21 -13.73
CA ALA A 436 -22.45 2.27 -14.25
C ALA A 436 -22.69 3.43 -15.22
N GLU A 437 -21.93 4.53 -15.10
CA GLU A 437 -22.27 5.78 -15.81
C GLU A 437 -21.21 6.22 -16.83
N SER A 438 -19.96 5.70 -16.74
CA SER A 438 -18.85 6.21 -17.56
C SER A 438 -18.68 5.52 -18.93
N GLY A 439 -19.31 4.35 -19.14
CA GLY A 439 -19.11 3.53 -20.34
C GLY A 439 -17.75 2.80 -20.40
N VAL A 440 -16.89 2.93 -19.39
CA VAL A 440 -15.55 2.32 -19.39
C VAL A 440 -15.56 0.79 -19.38
N VAL A 441 -16.68 0.19 -19.00
CA VAL A 441 -16.88 -1.27 -18.98
C VAL A 441 -17.40 -1.84 -20.33
N ASP A 442 -17.76 -0.97 -21.27
CA ASP A 442 -18.45 -1.37 -22.52
C ASP A 442 -17.53 -2.03 -23.52
N THR A 443 -16.23 -1.75 -23.45
CA THR A 443 -15.21 -2.36 -24.30
C THR A 443 -13.95 -2.72 -23.53
N VAL A 444 -13.18 -3.66 -24.05
CA VAL A 444 -11.90 -4.07 -23.45
C VAL A 444 -10.79 -3.15 -23.93
N ASP A 445 -10.03 -2.59 -23.00
CA ASP A 445 -8.85 -1.77 -23.29
C ASP A 445 -9.12 -0.63 -24.29
N PRO A 446 -9.97 0.35 -23.93
CA PRO A 446 -10.37 1.43 -24.85
C PRO A 446 -9.20 2.35 -25.26
N LEU A 447 -8.05 2.29 -24.57
CA LEU A 447 -6.85 3.07 -24.87
C LEU A 447 -5.86 2.32 -25.79
N ALA A 448 -6.15 1.06 -26.17
CA ALA A 448 -5.29 0.28 -27.03
C ALA A 448 -5.03 0.97 -28.39
N GLY A 449 -3.78 1.02 -28.78
CA GLY A 449 -3.35 1.66 -30.04
C GLY A 449 -3.20 3.18 -29.94
N SER A 450 -3.39 3.79 -28.78
CA SER A 450 -2.99 5.19 -28.56
C SER A 450 -1.47 5.31 -28.68
N TYR A 451 -0.99 6.12 -29.60
CA TYR A 451 0.44 6.34 -29.80
C TYR A 451 1.16 6.72 -28.50
N PHE A 452 0.56 7.57 -27.70
CA PHE A 452 1.11 8.00 -26.41
C PHE A 452 1.13 6.86 -25.38
N VAL A 453 0.00 6.17 -25.19
CA VAL A 453 -0.11 5.12 -24.15
C VAL A 453 0.79 3.94 -24.47
N GLU A 454 0.89 3.53 -25.74
CA GLU A 454 1.76 2.43 -26.13
C GLU A 454 3.24 2.82 -26.00
N SER A 455 3.63 4.02 -26.46
CA SER A 455 4.98 4.55 -26.29
C SER A 455 5.40 4.64 -24.82
N LEU A 456 4.49 5.13 -23.96
CA LEU A 456 4.74 5.22 -22.53
C LEU A 456 4.82 3.84 -21.87
N THR A 457 4.01 2.87 -22.31
CA THR A 457 4.08 1.48 -21.85
C THR A 457 5.45 0.86 -22.18
N GLU A 458 5.97 1.07 -23.39
CA GLU A 458 7.31 0.61 -23.78
C GLU A 458 8.40 1.26 -22.91
N ALA A 459 8.30 2.57 -22.68
CA ALA A 459 9.31 3.30 -21.90
C ALA A 459 9.32 2.87 -20.41
N VAL A 460 8.14 2.66 -19.81
CA VAL A 460 8.03 2.14 -18.44
C VAL A 460 8.61 0.74 -18.33
N GLU A 461 8.27 -0.15 -19.28
CA GLU A 461 8.81 -1.51 -19.33
C GLU A 461 10.33 -1.51 -19.46
N ALA A 462 10.89 -0.75 -20.39
CA ALA A 462 12.33 -0.69 -20.62
C ALA A 462 13.09 -0.26 -19.35
N ARG A 463 12.63 0.80 -18.69
CA ARG A 463 13.26 1.28 -17.44
C ARG A 463 13.08 0.31 -16.28
N ALA A 464 11.95 -0.38 -16.20
CA ALA A 464 11.74 -1.38 -15.16
C ALA A 464 12.68 -2.58 -15.34
N TRP A 465 12.98 -3.00 -16.58
CA TRP A 465 14.00 -4.01 -16.87
C TRP A 465 15.39 -3.57 -16.43
N GLU A 466 15.77 -2.30 -16.63
CA GLU A 466 17.07 -1.78 -16.15
C GLU A 466 17.23 -1.92 -14.63
N TYR A 467 16.15 -1.72 -13.87
CA TYR A 467 16.16 -1.95 -12.41
C TYR A 467 16.24 -3.44 -12.07
N LEU A 468 15.50 -4.30 -12.78
CA LEU A 468 15.56 -5.75 -12.57
C LEU A 468 16.97 -6.30 -12.84
N ASP A 469 17.62 -5.85 -13.90
CA ASP A 469 19.00 -6.25 -14.24
C ASP A 469 19.98 -5.82 -13.12
N LYS A 470 19.81 -4.63 -12.56
CA LYS A 470 20.63 -4.17 -11.42
C LYS A 470 20.40 -5.03 -10.17
N ILE A 471 19.15 -5.35 -9.87
CA ILE A 471 18.79 -6.19 -8.72
C ILE A 471 19.32 -7.60 -8.89
N ASP A 472 19.20 -8.19 -10.08
CA ASP A 472 19.78 -9.50 -10.39
C ASP A 472 21.31 -9.48 -10.25
N GLY A 473 21.96 -8.39 -10.71
CA GLY A 473 23.40 -8.18 -10.52
C GLY A 473 23.86 -8.06 -9.05
N LEU A 474 22.97 -7.66 -8.14
CA LEU A 474 23.21 -7.64 -6.69
C LEU A 474 22.98 -9.01 -6.03
N GLY A 475 22.45 -9.99 -6.73
CA GLY A 475 22.11 -11.32 -6.19
C GLY A 475 20.63 -11.49 -5.86
N GLY A 476 19.75 -10.69 -6.49
CA GLY A 476 18.31 -10.76 -6.36
C GLY A 476 17.72 -9.82 -5.30
N ALA A 477 16.39 -9.88 -5.12
CA ALA A 477 15.67 -8.93 -4.28
C ALA A 477 16.13 -8.95 -2.81
N VAL A 478 16.35 -10.11 -2.22
CA VAL A 478 16.76 -10.22 -0.80
C VAL A 478 18.11 -9.55 -0.59
N ALA A 479 19.09 -9.82 -1.46
CA ALA A 479 20.41 -9.20 -1.37
C ALA A 479 20.36 -7.68 -1.62
N ALA A 480 19.55 -7.22 -2.56
CA ALA A 480 19.33 -5.80 -2.81
C ALA A 480 18.69 -5.07 -1.63
N ILE A 481 17.76 -5.73 -0.91
CA ILE A 481 17.15 -5.22 0.33
C ILE A 481 18.20 -5.13 1.46
N GLU A 482 18.97 -6.20 1.65
CA GLU A 482 20.02 -6.24 2.69
C GLU A 482 21.13 -5.20 2.44
N ALA A 483 21.40 -4.90 1.16
CA ALA A 483 22.33 -3.83 0.76
C ALA A 483 21.73 -2.41 0.85
N GLY A 484 20.45 -2.25 1.18
CA GLY A 484 19.76 -0.95 1.24
C GLY A 484 19.43 -0.34 -0.13
N PHE A 485 19.70 -1.02 -1.25
CA PHE A 485 19.56 -0.46 -2.60
C PHE A 485 18.14 0.03 -2.91
N MET A 486 17.13 -0.79 -2.60
CA MET A 486 15.74 -0.42 -2.90
C MET A 486 15.27 0.76 -2.03
N GLN A 487 15.66 0.76 -0.75
CA GLN A 487 15.33 1.82 0.21
C GLN A 487 15.93 3.16 -0.23
N ASP A 488 17.21 3.17 -0.60
CA ASP A 488 17.92 4.37 -1.07
C ASP A 488 17.31 4.95 -2.35
N GLU A 489 16.86 4.10 -3.29
CA GLU A 489 16.20 4.54 -4.50
C GLU A 489 14.84 5.19 -4.21
N ILE A 490 14.06 4.60 -3.29
CA ILE A 490 12.77 5.15 -2.85
C ILE A 490 12.97 6.50 -2.14
N GLU A 491 13.94 6.59 -1.23
CA GLU A 491 14.23 7.82 -0.49
C GLU A 491 14.64 8.96 -1.44
N ARG A 492 15.49 8.66 -2.42
CA ARG A 492 15.89 9.64 -3.45
C ARG A 492 14.69 10.14 -4.26
N ALA A 493 13.78 9.26 -4.66
CA ALA A 493 12.58 9.63 -5.41
C ALA A 493 11.63 10.47 -4.55
N ALA A 494 11.40 10.07 -3.29
CA ALA A 494 10.57 10.80 -2.33
C ALA A 494 11.12 12.21 -2.05
N PHE A 495 12.44 12.32 -1.88
CA PHE A 495 13.11 13.61 -1.68
C PHE A 495 12.96 14.52 -2.90
N ALA A 496 13.18 14.00 -4.11
CA ALA A 496 13.02 14.76 -5.35
C ALA A 496 11.57 15.25 -5.54
N TYR A 497 10.59 14.41 -5.21
CA TYR A 497 9.17 14.80 -5.23
C TYR A 497 8.87 15.93 -4.22
N ALA A 498 9.33 15.79 -2.99
CA ALA A 498 9.13 16.81 -1.95
C ALA A 498 9.77 18.14 -2.36
N GLN A 499 10.98 18.11 -2.91
CA GLN A 499 11.67 19.29 -3.43
C GLN A 499 10.90 19.96 -4.57
N ALA A 500 10.34 19.18 -5.52
CA ALA A 500 9.55 19.70 -6.62
C ALA A 500 8.22 20.34 -6.15
N VAL A 501 7.63 19.86 -5.06
CA VAL A 501 6.47 20.49 -4.42
C VAL A 501 6.88 21.79 -3.72
N ASP A 502 8.00 21.81 -3.02
CA ASP A 502 8.48 22.95 -2.26
C ASP A 502 8.92 24.11 -3.17
N ASP A 503 9.59 23.84 -4.28
CA ASP A 503 10.01 24.87 -5.25
C ASP A 503 8.90 25.27 -6.23
N GLY A 504 7.77 24.55 -6.23
CA GLY A 504 6.59 24.81 -7.05
C GLY A 504 6.70 24.34 -8.50
N SER A 505 7.72 23.56 -8.86
CA SER A 505 7.81 22.90 -10.17
C SER A 505 6.76 21.81 -10.31
N LYS A 506 6.33 21.20 -9.18
CA LYS A 506 5.17 20.31 -9.11
C LYS A 506 4.03 20.96 -8.32
N VAL A 507 2.88 21.09 -8.95
CA VAL A 507 1.69 21.71 -8.32
C VAL A 507 0.84 20.67 -7.63
N VAL A 508 0.51 20.93 -6.36
CA VAL A 508 -0.50 20.20 -5.58
C VAL A 508 -1.58 21.21 -5.19
N VAL A 509 -2.77 21.07 -5.79
CA VAL A 509 -3.91 21.99 -5.59
C VAL A 509 -4.32 22.01 -4.12
N GLY A 510 -4.48 23.20 -3.57
CA GLY A 510 -4.81 23.43 -2.16
C GLY A 510 -3.62 23.39 -1.22
N VAL A 511 -2.44 22.92 -1.66
CA VAL A 511 -1.22 22.83 -0.86
C VAL A 511 -0.22 23.93 -1.21
N ASN A 512 0.31 23.95 -2.43
CA ASN A 512 1.28 24.94 -2.88
C ASN A 512 0.75 25.88 -3.98
N ALA A 513 -0.45 25.58 -4.55
CA ALA A 513 -1.18 26.45 -5.46
C ALA A 513 -2.69 26.37 -5.17
N TYR A 514 -3.45 27.41 -5.54
CA TYR A 514 -4.91 27.52 -5.34
C TYR A 514 -5.31 27.30 -3.86
N VAL A 515 -4.57 27.93 -2.96
CA VAL A 515 -4.72 27.76 -1.51
C VAL A 515 -5.81 28.68 -0.99
N ASP A 516 -6.81 28.14 -0.29
CA ASP A 516 -7.83 28.90 0.44
C ASP A 516 -7.34 29.31 1.82
N GLY A 517 -7.86 30.43 2.32
CA GLY A 517 -7.45 30.97 3.64
C GLY A 517 -8.05 30.27 4.84
N GLU A 518 -9.08 29.45 4.67
CA GLU A 518 -9.81 28.75 5.73
C GLU A 518 -9.57 27.25 5.68
N VAL A 519 -9.23 26.66 6.83
CA VAL A 519 -9.18 25.21 7.02
C VAL A 519 -10.55 24.80 7.53
N GLN A 520 -11.32 24.06 6.75
CA GLN A 520 -12.55 23.46 7.21
C GLN A 520 -12.22 22.29 8.15
N PRO A 521 -12.81 22.22 9.36
CA PRO A 521 -12.66 21.07 10.22
C PRO A 521 -13.38 19.87 9.60
N LEU A 522 -12.68 18.73 9.53
CA LEU A 522 -13.28 17.44 9.18
C LEU A 522 -13.69 16.69 10.44
N ASP A 523 -14.80 15.98 10.35
CA ASP A 523 -15.15 14.98 11.34
C ASP A 523 -14.10 13.86 11.30
N VAL A 524 -13.48 13.56 12.43
CA VAL A 524 -12.50 12.50 12.58
C VAL A 524 -13.19 11.29 13.19
N PHE A 525 -12.84 10.10 12.75
CA PHE A 525 -13.35 8.87 13.35
C PHE A 525 -12.92 8.81 14.83
N PRO A 526 -13.85 8.69 15.80
CA PRO A 526 -13.51 8.69 17.20
C PRO A 526 -12.82 7.37 17.59
N SER A 527 -11.70 7.46 18.32
CA SER A 527 -11.11 6.30 18.98
C SER A 527 -11.89 5.97 20.26
N ASP A 528 -12.07 4.68 20.54
CA ASP A 528 -12.67 4.21 21.80
C ASP A 528 -11.59 4.05 22.88
N PRO A 529 -11.54 4.91 23.89
CA PRO A 529 -10.51 4.85 24.93
C PRO A 529 -10.65 3.63 25.87
N THR A 530 -11.78 2.91 25.82
CA THR A 530 -12.03 1.74 26.67
C THR A 530 -11.64 0.42 26.01
N LEU A 531 -11.35 0.45 24.71
CA LEU A 531 -11.09 -0.75 23.91
C LEU A 531 -9.92 -1.56 24.46
N GLU A 532 -8.79 -0.91 24.73
CA GLU A 532 -7.56 -1.56 25.18
C GLU A 532 -7.77 -2.29 26.51
N ALA A 533 -8.36 -1.61 27.50
CA ALA A 533 -8.69 -2.23 28.77
C ALA A 533 -9.66 -3.41 28.63
N GLY A 534 -10.70 -3.25 27.79
CA GLY A 534 -11.66 -4.31 27.50
C GLY A 534 -11.02 -5.54 26.83
N LYS A 535 -10.06 -5.32 25.92
CA LYS A 535 -9.30 -6.40 25.29
C LYS A 535 -8.41 -7.14 26.29
N ALA A 536 -7.72 -6.42 27.19
CA ALA A 536 -6.89 -7.03 28.23
C ALA A 536 -7.73 -7.91 29.19
N GLU A 537 -8.92 -7.46 29.58
CA GLU A 537 -9.86 -8.25 30.39
C GLU A 537 -10.34 -9.51 29.63
N GLN A 538 -10.64 -9.39 28.33
CA GLN A 538 -11.04 -10.54 27.50
C GLN A 538 -9.94 -11.58 27.41
N LEU A 539 -8.69 -11.16 27.19
CA LEU A 539 -7.52 -12.04 27.15
C LEU A 539 -7.28 -12.73 28.47
N THR A 540 -7.42 -12.03 29.58
CA THR A 540 -7.30 -12.62 30.93
C THR A 540 -8.30 -13.75 31.11
N ARG A 541 -9.58 -13.53 30.78
CA ARG A 541 -10.62 -14.56 30.83
C ARG A 541 -10.33 -15.72 29.87
N PHE A 542 -9.98 -15.41 28.63
CA PHE A 542 -9.67 -16.41 27.60
C PHE A 542 -8.57 -17.39 28.06
N ARG A 543 -7.49 -16.85 28.66
CA ARG A 543 -6.39 -17.67 29.17
C ARG A 543 -6.77 -18.47 30.44
N ALA A 544 -7.67 -17.94 31.27
CA ALA A 544 -8.15 -18.64 32.48
C ALA A 544 -9.09 -19.81 32.16
N GLU A 545 -9.83 -19.77 31.07
CA GLU A 545 -10.84 -20.76 30.70
C GLU A 545 -10.31 -21.91 29.84
N ARG A 546 -9.07 -21.85 29.37
CA ARG A 546 -8.50 -22.84 28.47
C ARG A 546 -7.69 -23.93 29.20
N ASP A 547 -7.48 -25.06 28.56
CA ASP A 547 -6.51 -26.08 29.00
C ASP A 547 -5.07 -25.58 28.75
N ALA A 548 -4.46 -25.02 29.79
CA ALA A 548 -3.11 -24.46 29.70
C ALA A 548 -2.06 -25.55 29.32
N ALA A 549 -2.18 -26.74 29.86
CA ALA A 549 -1.24 -27.83 29.55
C ALA A 549 -1.36 -28.29 28.09
N GLY A 550 -2.56 -28.35 27.56
CA GLY A 550 -2.81 -28.65 26.14
C GLY A 550 -2.23 -27.59 25.22
N VAL A 551 -2.38 -26.29 25.59
CA VAL A 551 -1.76 -25.17 24.84
C VAL A 551 -0.24 -25.26 24.85
N ASP A 552 0.37 -25.46 26.02
CA ASP A 552 1.83 -25.56 26.15
C ASP A 552 2.40 -26.71 25.31
N ALA A 553 1.74 -27.88 25.35
CA ALA A 553 2.12 -29.04 24.52
C ALA A 553 2.00 -28.74 23.01
N ALA A 554 0.96 -28.03 22.58
CA ALA A 554 0.77 -27.67 21.19
C ALA A 554 1.80 -26.59 20.72
N LEU A 555 2.13 -25.62 21.57
CA LEU A 555 3.16 -24.61 21.29
C LEU A 555 4.56 -25.24 21.19
N GLU A 556 4.87 -26.30 21.98
CA GLU A 556 6.13 -27.01 21.81
C GLU A 556 6.19 -27.79 20.48
N GLN A 557 5.06 -28.25 19.92
CA GLN A 557 5.03 -28.81 18.57
C GLN A 557 5.34 -27.74 17.51
N VAL A 558 4.87 -26.49 17.70
CA VAL A 558 5.25 -25.37 16.84
C VAL A 558 6.76 -25.12 16.92
N ALA A 559 7.34 -25.11 18.13
CA ALA A 559 8.78 -24.94 18.32
C ALA A 559 9.59 -26.07 17.66
N ALA A 560 9.16 -27.31 17.82
CA ALA A 560 9.81 -28.47 17.20
C ALA A 560 9.78 -28.37 15.66
N ALA A 561 8.65 -27.96 15.07
CA ALA A 561 8.54 -27.73 13.63
C ALA A 561 9.41 -26.56 13.17
N ALA A 562 9.54 -25.49 13.98
CA ALA A 562 10.39 -24.34 13.67
C ALA A 562 11.89 -24.71 13.60
N ARG A 563 12.33 -25.61 14.48
CA ARG A 563 13.69 -26.19 14.46
C ARG A 563 13.92 -27.20 13.33
N GLY A 564 12.85 -27.83 12.82
CA GLY A 564 12.88 -28.83 11.76
C GLY A 564 12.55 -28.27 10.37
N THR A 565 12.12 -29.18 9.48
CA THR A 565 11.72 -28.85 8.09
C THR A 565 10.23 -29.08 7.83
N GLN A 566 9.45 -29.43 8.85
CA GLN A 566 8.01 -29.61 8.70
C GLN A 566 7.30 -28.31 8.41
N ASN A 567 6.19 -28.39 7.68
CA ASN A 567 5.35 -27.21 7.42
C ASN A 567 4.78 -26.67 8.73
N LEU A 568 5.07 -25.40 9.01
CA LEU A 568 4.73 -24.72 10.26
C LEU A 568 3.22 -24.55 10.48
N LEU A 569 2.43 -24.44 9.41
CA LEU A 569 1.01 -24.14 9.54
C LEU A 569 0.21 -25.28 10.17
N VAL A 570 0.66 -26.53 10.02
CA VAL A 570 -0.03 -27.69 10.61
C VAL A 570 -0.03 -27.64 12.15
N PRO A 571 1.14 -27.57 12.83
CA PRO A 571 1.16 -27.44 14.29
C PRO A 571 0.64 -26.06 14.76
N MET A 572 0.82 -24.99 14.02
CA MET A 572 0.23 -23.69 14.36
C MET A 572 -1.31 -23.77 14.41
N LYS A 573 -1.95 -24.42 13.42
CA LYS A 573 -3.40 -24.64 13.44
C LYS A 573 -3.85 -25.42 14.66
N ALA A 574 -3.13 -26.49 15.02
CA ALA A 574 -3.42 -27.28 16.22
C ALA A 574 -3.31 -26.43 17.50
N ALA A 575 -2.28 -25.60 17.63
CA ALA A 575 -2.12 -24.71 18.76
C ALA A 575 -3.26 -23.67 18.86
N LEU A 576 -3.66 -23.06 17.77
CA LEU A 576 -4.79 -22.11 17.71
C LEU A 576 -6.13 -22.80 18.04
N ALA A 577 -6.33 -24.05 17.58
CA ALA A 577 -7.51 -24.85 17.95
C ALA A 577 -7.52 -25.22 19.44
N CYS A 578 -6.36 -25.39 20.08
CA CYS A 578 -6.21 -25.55 21.53
C CYS A 578 -6.33 -24.21 22.29
N ARG A 579 -6.71 -23.12 21.63
CA ARG A 579 -6.87 -21.76 22.20
C ARG A 579 -5.54 -21.08 22.56
N ALA A 580 -4.45 -21.33 21.81
CA ALA A 580 -3.30 -20.44 21.84
C ALA A 580 -3.66 -19.08 21.24
N THR A 581 -3.03 -18.01 21.72
CA THR A 581 -3.21 -16.66 21.17
C THR A 581 -2.27 -16.40 19.98
N LEU A 582 -2.54 -15.34 19.22
CA LEU A 582 -1.65 -14.84 18.18
C LEU A 582 -0.26 -14.52 18.73
N GLY A 583 -0.21 -13.85 19.89
CA GLY A 583 1.05 -13.48 20.56
C GLY A 583 1.85 -14.70 20.97
N GLU A 584 1.22 -15.71 21.58
CA GLU A 584 1.90 -16.93 22.03
C GLU A 584 2.53 -17.72 20.87
N VAL A 585 1.82 -17.89 19.75
CA VAL A 585 2.38 -18.52 18.55
C VAL A 585 3.54 -17.68 17.99
N SER A 586 3.38 -16.37 17.93
CA SER A 586 4.43 -15.46 17.44
C SER A 586 5.67 -15.46 18.35
N ASP A 587 5.50 -15.57 19.67
CA ASP A 587 6.59 -15.62 20.64
C ASP A 587 7.41 -16.92 20.55
N VAL A 588 6.74 -18.05 20.27
CA VAL A 588 7.45 -19.28 19.94
C VAL A 588 8.36 -19.07 18.73
N LEU A 589 7.82 -18.48 17.67
CA LEU A 589 8.61 -18.22 16.46
C LEU A 589 9.70 -17.18 16.69
N ARG A 590 9.48 -16.14 17.53
CA ARG A 590 10.53 -15.17 17.92
C ARG A 590 11.69 -15.86 18.65
N ARG A 591 11.38 -16.80 19.54
CA ARG A 591 12.38 -17.55 20.29
C ARG A 591 13.23 -18.44 19.38
N GLU A 592 12.61 -19.12 18.40
CA GLU A 592 13.29 -20.07 17.53
C GLU A 592 14.00 -19.39 16.34
N PHE A 593 13.43 -18.32 15.77
CA PHE A 593 13.93 -17.63 14.58
C PHE A 593 14.75 -16.38 14.88
N GLY A 594 14.58 -15.81 16.08
CA GLY A 594 15.08 -14.49 16.42
C GLY A 594 14.22 -13.37 15.81
N THR A 595 14.65 -12.13 16.07
CA THR A 595 14.03 -10.92 15.53
C THR A 595 15.00 -10.22 14.60
N TYR A 596 14.47 -9.64 13.52
CA TYR A 596 15.29 -8.84 12.59
C TYR A 596 15.54 -7.44 13.13
N ARG A 597 16.78 -6.98 13.00
CA ARG A 597 17.17 -5.59 13.21
C ARG A 597 17.95 -5.16 11.96
N PRO A 598 17.55 -4.08 11.28
CA PRO A 598 18.33 -3.53 10.18
C PRO A 598 19.75 -3.24 10.65
N ALA A 599 20.74 -3.47 9.79
CA ALA A 599 22.06 -2.92 9.99
C ALA A 599 21.93 -1.40 9.92
N GLY A 600 22.27 -0.69 11.01
CA GLY A 600 22.22 0.77 11.12
C GLY A 600 23.23 1.46 10.22
#